data_f47a961ba7438bc081ea20daea06d5d2
#
_entry.id   f47a961ba7438bc081ea20daea06d5d2
#
_cell.length_a   1.000
_cell.length_b   1.000
_cell.length_c   1.000
_cell.angle_alpha   90.00
_cell.angle_beta   90.00
_cell.angle_gamma   90.00
#
_symmetry.space_group_name_H-M   'P 1'
#
loop_
_entity.id
_entity.type
_entity.pdbx_description
1 polymer ?
#
loop_
_entity_poly.entity_id
_entity_poly.type
_entity_poly.pdbx_seq_one_letter_code
_entity_poly.pdbx_strand_id
1 'polypeptide(L)'
;MLMRMLRWSCLGIGMLLASQAWAGSCQLKDFGTLPVEMVGGRATTMVKINGTDTRFALDTGAFFNIMSNASASSLGLRLRAAPFGFRITGIGGTADVQLAQVKEFGILDTTLKNIDFIVGGTDAGYGLLGANLLDFADLEIDLAHGKLTLFKVDHCDKVSLAYWTKDGGYNLADIEPSDNQTDRRTFLSVTINGKKVRALLDSGAPATVLSRNAAERAGIDFNGPDVKFDGNSFGFGAKAVKTWTVPIDSFSVGTETIQHSQMQVIDGKFGDGDTDMLLGLDFVLAHHMFIANSKEKIYFTYNGGRVFAYAKAPSDSDKSDAAAPASDNGTALKTAPDYALRGEADLSRGEPKAAIADLDDAIRMAPDQAVYYVARARAYAADRQPDAALTDLDKSLSLDPKNVDALLLRAEFRFAHKDRAGAMADVTAASAFAPAGSAQARSIARLYVQLDQPAAALPILDVWIRLHADDAMLGSALNERCWARGLTNQMLEDALSDCRKAIKRDGENPAYLDSLGLVQLRLGHYPESLKAYTQAVAQRPHSAWSRYGLGLAKIRSGQTDAGNADLVAARALDPYIDTRAGKYGLTAAGP
;
A
#
# COMPACT_ATOMS: atom_id res chain seq x y z
N MET A 1 83.95 66.51 2.46
CA MET A 1 83.41 67.04 3.69
C MET A 1 82.34 66.11 4.18
N LEU A 2 82.65 65.40 5.18
CA LEU A 2 81.97 64.61 6.17
C LEU A 2 80.43 64.74 6.19
N MET A 3 79.69 63.63 6.22
CA MET A 3 78.81 63.31 7.36
C MET A 3 78.24 61.91 7.29
N ARG A 4 78.55 61.20 8.24
CA ARG A 4 78.15 59.99 8.95
C ARG A 4 76.81 59.37 8.59
N MET A 5 76.88 58.04 8.33
CA MET A 5 75.79 57.05 8.37
C MET A 5 75.26 56.88 9.78
N LEU A 6 73.91 56.83 9.92
CA LEU A 6 73.27 56.22 11.07
C LEU A 6 72.40 55.08 10.53
N ARG A 7 72.72 53.83 10.91
CA ARG A 7 71.93 52.64 10.70
C ARG A 7 70.84 52.59 11.76
N TRP A 8 69.57 52.52 11.31
CA TRP A 8 68.46 52.12 12.16
C TRP A 8 68.04 50.72 11.78
N SER A 9 68.17 49.76 12.75
CA SER A 9 67.66 48.39 12.69
C SER A 9 66.17 48.42 13.02
N CYS A 10 65.31 48.17 12.04
CA CYS A 10 63.91 47.90 12.31
C CYS A 10 63.75 46.41 12.55
N LEU A 11 63.52 46.02 13.80
CA LEU A 11 62.94 44.71 14.14
C LEU A 11 61.48 44.62 13.60
N GLY A 12 61.29 43.85 12.56
CA GLY A 12 59.97 43.48 12.08
C GLY A 12 59.33 42.43 13.03
N ILE A 13 58.40 42.88 13.88
CA ILE A 13 57.48 41.94 14.57
C ILE A 13 56.46 41.43 13.55
N GLY A 14 56.65 40.21 13.05
CA GLY A 14 55.70 39.53 12.25
C GLY A 14 54.48 39.13 13.13
N MET A 15 53.39 39.89 13.05
CA MET A 15 52.08 39.42 13.52
C MET A 15 51.62 38.29 12.63
N LEU A 16 51.75 37.04 13.09
CA LEU A 16 51.01 35.91 12.60
C LEU A 16 49.52 36.14 12.95
N LEU A 17 48.78 36.71 12.01
CA LEU A 17 47.33 36.64 12.02
C LEU A 17 46.96 35.18 11.83
N ALA A 18 46.79 34.44 12.93
CA ALA A 18 46.06 33.18 12.94
C ALA A 18 44.62 33.52 12.52
N SER A 19 44.29 33.23 11.27
CA SER A 19 42.91 33.16 10.82
C SER A 19 42.24 32.06 11.65
N GLN A 20 41.56 32.45 12.73
CA GLN A 20 40.59 31.58 13.36
C GLN A 20 39.52 31.33 12.32
N ALA A 21 39.61 30.19 11.64
CA ALA A 21 38.47 29.64 10.93
C ALA A 21 37.37 29.44 11.99
N TRP A 22 36.39 30.31 11.97
CA TRP A 22 35.15 30.08 12.72
C TRP A 22 34.53 28.82 12.11
N ALA A 23 34.75 27.69 12.75
CA ALA A 23 33.93 26.53 12.50
C ALA A 23 32.51 26.95 12.88
N GLY A 24 31.66 27.16 11.88
CA GLY A 24 30.24 27.44 12.09
C GLY A 24 29.64 26.39 13.02
N SER A 25 28.80 26.79 13.96
CA SER A 25 28.01 25.84 14.74
C SER A 25 27.10 25.06 13.81
N CYS A 26 26.91 23.77 14.05
CA CYS A 26 25.93 22.96 13.33
C CYS A 26 24.55 23.63 13.32
N GLN A 27 23.97 23.80 12.17
CA GLN A 27 22.66 24.41 11.98
C GLN A 27 21.74 23.44 11.21
N LEU A 28 20.60 23.15 11.82
CA LEU A 28 19.47 22.48 11.18
C LEU A 28 18.42 23.54 10.84
N LYS A 29 18.30 23.85 9.56
CA LYS A 29 17.27 24.77 9.09
C LYS A 29 16.03 23.94 8.70
N ASP A 30 14.98 24.11 9.47
CA ASP A 30 13.66 23.51 9.21
C ASP A 30 12.98 24.21 8.03
N PHE A 31 12.56 23.45 7.02
CA PHE A 31 11.76 23.91 5.89
C PHE A 31 10.25 23.67 6.10
N GLY A 32 9.88 22.91 7.11
CA GLY A 32 8.52 22.57 7.47
C GLY A 32 8.31 21.09 7.66
N THR A 33 7.25 20.79 8.40
CA THR A 33 6.80 19.42 8.70
C THR A 33 5.53 19.11 7.94
N LEU A 34 5.55 18.04 7.14
CA LEU A 34 4.37 17.46 6.52
C LEU A 34 3.64 16.59 7.54
N PRO A 35 2.35 16.83 7.79
CA PRO A 35 1.53 15.89 8.55
C PRO A 35 1.34 14.62 7.72
N VAL A 36 1.55 13.47 8.33
CA VAL A 36 1.45 12.16 7.68
C VAL A 36 0.37 11.34 8.36
N GLU A 37 -0.62 10.93 7.58
CA GLU A 37 -1.73 10.08 8.01
C GLU A 37 -1.56 8.68 7.43
N MET A 38 -1.89 7.65 8.22
CA MET A 38 -1.90 6.28 7.75
C MET A 38 -3.25 5.93 7.12
N VAL A 39 -3.30 5.80 5.81
CA VAL A 39 -4.53 5.49 5.06
C VAL A 39 -4.35 4.22 4.26
N GLY A 40 -5.14 3.19 4.57
CA GLY A 40 -5.05 1.91 3.89
C GLY A 40 -3.69 1.22 4.04
N GLY A 41 -3.02 1.42 5.17
CA GLY A 41 -1.67 0.88 5.45
C GLY A 41 -0.55 1.59 4.68
N ARG A 42 -0.75 2.86 4.28
CA ARG A 42 0.26 3.69 3.61
C ARG A 42 0.40 5.04 4.29
N ALA A 43 1.61 5.53 4.37
CA ALA A 43 1.92 6.87 4.85
C ALA A 43 1.51 7.89 3.79
N THR A 44 0.54 8.75 4.09
CA THR A 44 -0.03 9.71 3.13
C THR A 44 -0.01 11.13 3.69
N THR A 45 0.07 12.11 2.80
CA THR A 45 -0.04 13.53 3.14
C THR A 45 -0.95 14.25 2.15
N MET A 46 -1.44 15.43 2.55
CA MET A 46 -2.24 16.28 1.68
C MET A 46 -1.36 17.29 0.96
N VAL A 47 -1.56 17.42 -0.34
CA VAL A 47 -0.92 18.43 -1.20
C VAL A 47 -1.97 19.14 -2.05
N LYS A 48 -1.61 20.24 -2.70
CA LYS A 48 -2.52 20.95 -3.62
C LYS A 48 -2.10 20.72 -5.07
N ILE A 49 -3.00 20.20 -5.87
CA ILE A 49 -2.85 20.06 -7.32
C ILE A 49 -3.75 21.10 -8.00
N ASN A 50 -3.16 22.14 -8.59
CA ASN A 50 -3.88 23.26 -9.20
C ASN A 50 -4.96 23.85 -8.27
N GLY A 51 -4.65 24.00 -6.98
CA GLY A 51 -5.56 24.52 -5.95
C GLY A 51 -6.49 23.48 -5.31
N THR A 52 -6.55 22.24 -5.81
CA THR A 52 -7.37 21.17 -5.25
C THR A 52 -6.57 20.34 -4.23
N ASP A 53 -7.09 20.21 -3.01
CA ASP A 53 -6.51 19.35 -2.00
C ASP A 53 -6.58 17.89 -2.46
N THR A 54 -5.43 17.23 -2.49
CA THR A 54 -5.27 15.89 -3.04
C THR A 54 -4.35 15.07 -2.16
N ARG A 55 -4.76 13.85 -1.84
CA ARG A 55 -3.97 12.91 -1.02
C ARG A 55 -2.92 12.21 -1.87
N PHE A 56 -1.70 12.15 -1.34
CA PHE A 56 -0.59 11.42 -1.94
C PHE A 56 0.09 10.54 -0.91
N ALA A 57 0.50 9.34 -1.31
CA ALA A 57 1.38 8.51 -0.50
C ALA A 57 2.83 8.99 -0.62
N LEU A 58 3.55 8.94 0.48
CA LEU A 58 4.99 9.16 0.52
C LEU A 58 5.68 7.86 0.08
N ASP A 59 6.44 7.92 -0.99
CA ASP A 59 7.06 6.76 -1.63
C ASP A 59 8.54 7.04 -1.90
N THR A 60 9.39 6.77 -0.90
CA THR A 60 10.85 6.96 -1.03
C THR A 60 11.50 5.95 -1.99
N GLY A 61 10.79 4.87 -2.33
CA GLY A 61 11.21 3.87 -3.32
C GLY A 61 10.85 4.23 -4.76
N ALA A 62 9.88 5.13 -4.99
CA ALA A 62 9.56 5.63 -6.31
C ALA A 62 10.54 6.73 -6.74
N PHE A 63 11.07 6.62 -7.96
CA PHE A 63 11.94 7.65 -8.52
C PHE A 63 11.18 8.95 -8.82
N PHE A 64 9.98 8.85 -9.41
CA PHE A 64 9.16 9.96 -9.87
C PHE A 64 7.88 10.10 -9.05
N ASN A 65 7.28 11.30 -9.11
CA ASN A 65 5.90 11.49 -8.69
C ASN A 65 4.97 10.81 -9.70
N ILE A 66 4.06 9.98 -9.19
CA ILE A 66 3.18 9.15 -10.02
C ILE A 66 1.72 9.37 -9.62
N MET A 67 0.81 9.33 -10.57
CA MET A 67 -0.63 9.25 -10.33
C MET A 67 -1.30 8.29 -11.32
N SER A 68 -2.45 7.76 -10.95
CA SER A 68 -3.23 6.91 -11.85
C SER A 68 -3.92 7.73 -12.95
N ASN A 69 -4.34 7.06 -14.03
CA ASN A 69 -5.20 7.66 -15.06
C ASN A 69 -6.51 8.18 -14.46
N ALA A 70 -7.08 7.47 -13.48
CA ALA A 70 -8.28 7.90 -12.78
C ALA A 70 -8.06 9.19 -11.99
N SER A 71 -6.96 9.29 -11.22
CA SER A 71 -6.59 10.49 -10.47
C SER A 71 -6.34 11.68 -11.41
N ALA A 72 -5.58 11.49 -12.48
CA ALA A 72 -5.33 12.53 -13.48
C ALA A 72 -6.63 13.03 -14.16
N SER A 73 -7.54 12.11 -14.46
CA SER A 73 -8.86 12.43 -15.04
C SER A 73 -9.74 13.21 -14.07
N SER A 74 -9.79 12.81 -12.80
CA SER A 74 -10.60 13.51 -11.77
C SER A 74 -10.11 14.93 -11.50
N LEU A 75 -8.80 15.16 -11.64
CA LEU A 75 -8.14 16.47 -11.51
C LEU A 75 -8.19 17.29 -12.80
N GLY A 76 -8.81 16.79 -13.88
CA GLY A 76 -8.91 17.47 -15.17
C GLY A 76 -7.55 17.73 -15.84
N LEU A 77 -6.54 16.91 -15.57
CA LEU A 77 -5.21 17.09 -16.13
C LEU A 77 -5.14 16.64 -17.59
N ARG A 78 -4.41 17.40 -18.39
CA ARG A 78 -4.14 17.01 -19.78
C ARG A 78 -2.96 16.07 -19.84
N LEU A 79 -3.19 14.90 -20.43
CA LEU A 79 -2.15 13.90 -20.65
C LEU A 79 -1.40 14.16 -21.95
N ARG A 80 -0.10 13.91 -21.92
CA ARG A 80 0.79 13.93 -23.10
C ARG A 80 1.61 12.64 -23.15
N ALA A 81 2.00 12.24 -24.34
CA ALA A 81 2.85 11.07 -24.50
C ALA A 81 4.18 11.27 -23.77
N ALA A 82 4.66 10.24 -23.11
CA ALA A 82 6.01 10.19 -22.60
C ALA A 82 7.02 10.11 -23.78
N PRO A 83 8.28 10.48 -23.59
CA PRO A 83 9.33 10.30 -24.59
C PRO A 83 9.38 8.86 -25.11
N PHE A 84 9.72 8.69 -26.39
CA PHE A 84 9.79 7.36 -26.99
C PHE A 84 10.74 6.46 -26.22
N GLY A 85 10.27 5.25 -25.86
CA GLY A 85 11.04 4.26 -25.09
C GLY A 85 11.05 4.52 -23.58
N PHE A 86 10.44 5.59 -23.08
CA PHE A 86 10.35 5.85 -21.66
C PHE A 86 9.30 4.92 -21.02
N ARG A 87 9.73 4.13 -20.05
CA ARG A 87 8.93 3.15 -19.33
C ARG A 87 9.28 3.16 -17.85
N ILE A 88 8.33 2.80 -17.01
CA ILE A 88 8.55 2.61 -15.58
C ILE A 88 8.49 1.13 -15.26
N THR A 89 9.44 0.66 -14.49
CA THR A 89 9.51 -0.74 -14.03
C THR A 89 9.28 -0.79 -12.51
N GLY A 90 8.36 -1.65 -12.08
CA GLY A 90 8.12 -1.96 -10.66
C GLY A 90 8.06 -3.47 -10.44
N ILE A 91 7.56 -3.90 -9.28
CA ILE A 91 7.44 -5.33 -8.91
C ILE A 91 6.59 -6.10 -9.93
N GLY A 92 5.51 -5.48 -10.42
CA GLY A 92 4.60 -6.07 -11.41
C GLY A 92 5.10 -6.02 -12.86
N GLY A 93 6.36 -5.66 -13.10
CA GLY A 93 6.98 -5.52 -14.43
C GLY A 93 6.95 -4.09 -14.95
N THR A 94 7.13 -3.97 -16.26
CA THR A 94 7.23 -2.67 -16.96
C THR A 94 5.87 -2.23 -17.47
N ALA A 95 5.56 -0.94 -17.31
CA ALA A 95 4.36 -0.30 -17.85
C ALA A 95 4.71 0.88 -18.75
N ASP A 96 3.93 1.05 -19.82
CA ASP A 96 3.92 2.28 -20.61
C ASP A 96 3.20 3.36 -19.79
N VAL A 97 3.69 4.59 -19.87
CA VAL A 97 3.17 5.70 -19.08
C VAL A 97 2.97 6.95 -19.93
N GLN A 98 2.18 7.87 -19.40
CA GLN A 98 1.98 9.21 -19.95
C GLN A 98 2.52 10.24 -18.97
N LEU A 99 2.51 11.49 -19.34
CA LEU A 99 2.90 12.62 -18.52
C LEU A 99 1.73 13.58 -18.34
N ALA A 100 1.58 14.12 -17.13
CA ALA A 100 0.70 15.24 -16.86
C ALA A 100 1.50 16.39 -16.27
N GLN A 101 1.32 17.60 -16.78
CA GLN A 101 1.92 18.78 -16.19
C GLN A 101 0.95 19.41 -15.18
N VAL A 102 1.36 19.45 -13.92
CA VAL A 102 0.69 20.19 -12.86
C VAL A 102 1.21 21.63 -12.88
N LYS A 103 0.33 22.59 -13.13
CA LYS A 103 0.73 24.01 -13.24
C LYS A 103 1.16 24.59 -11.90
N GLU A 104 0.43 24.22 -10.84
CA GLU A 104 0.69 24.65 -9.47
C GLU A 104 0.61 23.46 -8.53
N PHE A 105 1.76 23.10 -7.97
CA PHE A 105 1.90 22.05 -6.98
C PHE A 105 2.20 22.67 -5.62
N GLY A 106 1.23 22.63 -4.71
CA GLY A 106 1.37 23.16 -3.35
C GLY A 106 1.81 22.08 -2.38
N ILE A 107 2.92 22.29 -1.70
CA ILE A 107 3.43 21.43 -0.62
C ILE A 107 3.99 22.32 0.48
N LEU A 108 3.65 22.05 1.74
CA LEU A 108 3.91 22.96 2.85
C LEU A 108 3.36 24.37 2.51
N ASP A 109 4.09 25.41 2.84
CA ASP A 109 3.75 26.80 2.50
C ASP A 109 4.32 27.24 1.13
N THR A 110 4.74 26.27 0.29
CA THR A 110 5.39 26.54 -0.99
C THR A 110 4.55 26.06 -2.16
N THR A 111 4.56 26.81 -3.27
CA THR A 111 3.96 26.40 -4.54
C THR A 111 5.03 26.28 -5.62
N LEU A 112 5.24 25.05 -6.08
CA LEU A 112 6.09 24.74 -7.22
C LEU A 112 5.29 24.83 -8.50
N LYS A 113 5.92 25.31 -9.60
CA LYS A 113 5.23 25.51 -10.88
C LYS A 113 5.71 24.53 -11.94
N ASN A 114 4.76 24.07 -12.76
CA ASN A 114 5.02 23.24 -13.94
C ASN A 114 5.75 21.93 -13.61
N ILE A 115 5.28 21.23 -12.59
CA ILE A 115 5.82 19.93 -12.18
C ILE A 115 5.20 18.84 -13.04
N ASP A 116 6.05 18.00 -13.64
CA ASP A 116 5.61 16.83 -14.39
C ASP A 116 5.37 15.64 -13.47
N PHE A 117 4.22 14.99 -13.66
CA PHE A 117 3.84 13.74 -13.03
C PHE A 117 3.80 12.63 -14.07
N ILE A 118 4.27 11.46 -13.71
CA ILE A 118 4.05 10.24 -14.45
C ILE A 118 2.59 9.80 -14.24
N VAL A 119 1.92 9.43 -15.32
CA VAL A 119 0.53 8.94 -15.26
C VAL A 119 0.45 7.54 -15.82
N GLY A 120 -0.01 6.60 -15.00
CA GLY A 120 -0.15 5.19 -15.32
C GLY A 120 0.09 4.29 -14.11
N GLY A 121 0.05 2.99 -14.34
CA GLY A 121 0.23 1.97 -13.31
C GLY A 121 -1.02 1.71 -12.48
N THR A 122 -0.85 0.96 -11.39
CA THR A 122 -1.93 0.55 -10.49
C THR A 122 -2.45 1.72 -9.67
N ASP A 123 -3.77 1.88 -9.62
CA ASP A 123 -4.42 2.91 -8.80
C ASP A 123 -4.53 2.44 -7.34
N ALA A 124 -3.84 3.14 -6.46
CA ALA A 124 -3.95 2.93 -5.02
C ALA A 124 -5.01 3.85 -4.36
N GLY A 125 -5.76 4.63 -5.15
CA GLY A 125 -6.73 5.62 -4.66
C GLY A 125 -6.12 6.98 -4.33
N TYR A 126 -4.80 7.13 -4.53
CA TYR A 126 -4.02 8.37 -4.36
C TYR A 126 -2.78 8.34 -5.27
N GLY A 127 -2.14 9.50 -5.45
CA GLY A 127 -0.85 9.56 -6.14
C GLY A 127 0.31 9.15 -5.22
N LEU A 128 1.52 9.08 -5.80
CA LEU A 128 2.77 8.82 -5.09
C LEU A 128 3.68 10.04 -5.20
N LEU A 129 4.22 10.50 -4.07
CA LEU A 129 5.31 11.48 -4.03
C LEU A 129 6.62 10.72 -3.97
N GLY A 130 7.37 10.79 -5.05
CA GLY A 130 8.62 10.06 -5.20
C GLY A 130 9.83 10.79 -4.62
N ALA A 131 10.96 10.09 -4.61
CA ALA A 131 12.23 10.57 -4.09
C ALA A 131 12.71 11.88 -4.76
N ASN A 132 12.40 12.08 -6.04
CA ASN A 132 12.76 13.30 -6.78
C ASN A 132 12.20 14.60 -6.16
N LEU A 133 11.10 14.50 -5.40
CA LEU A 133 10.53 15.64 -4.70
C LEU A 133 11.04 15.72 -3.25
N LEU A 134 11.42 14.60 -2.66
CA LEU A 134 11.83 14.55 -1.26
C LEU A 134 13.33 14.83 -1.07
N ASP A 135 14.16 14.64 -2.10
CA ASP A 135 15.63 14.74 -2.02
C ASP A 135 16.19 16.18 -2.11
N PHE A 136 15.36 17.19 -2.24
CA PHE A 136 15.89 18.58 -2.16
C PHE A 136 16.32 18.97 -0.73
N ALA A 137 16.08 18.11 0.26
CA ALA A 137 16.36 18.29 1.66
C ALA A 137 16.85 16.99 2.33
N ASP A 138 17.46 17.12 3.50
CA ASP A 138 17.60 16.00 4.43
C ASP A 138 16.25 15.75 5.12
N LEU A 139 15.92 14.50 5.40
CA LEU A 139 14.60 14.11 5.86
C LEU A 139 14.64 13.57 7.29
N GLU A 140 13.82 14.11 8.16
CA GLU A 140 13.46 13.43 9.41
C GLU A 140 12.11 12.74 9.22
N ILE A 141 12.07 11.44 9.45
CA ILE A 141 10.89 10.59 9.30
C ILE A 141 10.54 10.01 10.66
N ASP A 142 9.40 10.42 11.21
CA ASP A 142 8.81 9.89 12.43
C ASP A 142 7.34 9.57 12.18
N LEU A 143 7.12 8.49 11.43
CA LEU A 143 5.77 8.08 11.03
C LEU A 143 4.95 7.54 12.20
N ALA A 144 5.59 7.06 13.26
CA ALA A 144 4.89 6.69 14.49
C ALA A 144 4.17 7.89 15.13
N HIS A 145 4.67 9.11 14.89
CA HIS A 145 4.06 10.37 15.36
C HIS A 145 3.47 11.19 14.20
N GLY A 146 3.30 10.59 13.02
CA GLY A 146 2.67 11.21 11.86
C GLY A 146 3.44 12.41 11.28
N LYS A 147 4.78 12.37 11.28
CA LYS A 147 5.62 13.51 10.88
C LYS A 147 6.66 13.12 9.85
N LEU A 148 6.82 13.98 8.84
CA LEU A 148 7.96 14.02 7.95
C LEU A 148 8.43 15.48 7.88
N THR A 149 9.64 15.77 8.41
CA THR A 149 10.21 17.13 8.44
C THR A 149 11.36 17.24 7.47
N LEU A 150 11.39 18.33 6.75
CA LEU A 150 12.40 18.64 5.74
C LEU A 150 13.44 19.59 6.32
N PHE A 151 14.73 19.22 6.24
CA PHE A 151 15.83 20.01 6.81
C PHE A 151 16.87 20.37 5.75
N LYS A 152 17.51 21.51 5.96
CA LYS A 152 18.83 21.79 5.40
C LYS A 152 19.86 21.72 6.51
N VAL A 153 20.81 20.81 6.34
CA VAL A 153 21.94 20.62 7.27
C VAL A 153 23.12 21.46 6.82
N ASP A 154 23.68 22.27 7.70
CA ASP A 154 24.83 23.10 7.42
C ASP A 154 25.87 23.03 8.57
N HIS A 155 27.16 22.83 8.24
CA HIS A 155 28.28 22.73 9.19
C HIS A 155 28.13 21.68 10.31
N CYS A 156 27.46 20.53 10.02
CA CYS A 156 27.19 19.49 11.02
C CYS A 156 28.11 18.24 10.91
N ASP A 157 29.28 18.33 10.28
CA ASP A 157 30.12 17.15 9.95
C ASP A 157 30.61 16.34 11.15
N LYS A 158 30.65 16.94 12.32
CA LYS A 158 31.10 16.26 13.55
C LYS A 158 30.00 16.08 14.59
N VAL A 159 28.75 16.33 14.21
CA VAL A 159 27.60 16.29 15.13
C VAL A 159 26.64 15.20 14.67
N SER A 160 26.12 14.40 15.62
CA SER A 160 25.03 13.48 15.36
C SER A 160 23.76 14.25 15.00
N LEU A 161 23.06 13.78 13.97
CA LEU A 161 21.78 14.34 13.55
C LEU A 161 20.58 13.64 14.23
N ALA A 162 20.82 12.64 15.10
CA ALA A 162 19.82 12.09 16.00
C ALA A 162 19.63 12.98 17.24
N TYR A 163 19.27 14.24 17.03
CA TYR A 163 19.19 15.27 18.06
C TYR A 163 18.10 15.02 19.13
N TRP A 164 17.15 14.12 18.82
CA TRP A 164 16.12 13.69 19.76
C TRP A 164 16.62 12.70 20.81
N THR A 165 17.86 12.13 20.63
CA THR A 165 18.46 11.21 21.59
C THR A 165 19.33 11.94 22.60
N LYS A 166 19.35 11.43 23.83
CA LYS A 166 20.33 11.81 24.85
C LYS A 166 21.43 10.74 24.85
N ASP A 167 22.68 11.15 25.03
CA ASP A 167 23.82 10.26 25.25
C ASP A 167 24.21 9.30 24.11
N GLY A 168 23.86 9.62 22.86
CA GLY A 168 24.33 8.86 21.68
C GLY A 168 23.66 7.50 21.47
N GLY A 169 22.49 7.27 22.08
CA GLY A 169 21.70 6.05 21.90
C GLY A 169 20.96 5.98 20.57
N TYR A 170 21.68 5.94 19.45
CA TYR A 170 21.13 5.82 18.10
C TYR A 170 21.91 4.79 17.28
N ASN A 171 21.25 4.25 16.26
CA ASN A 171 21.86 3.41 15.24
C ASN A 171 22.32 4.27 14.07
N LEU A 172 23.33 3.81 13.35
CA LEU A 172 23.93 4.49 12.21
C LEU A 172 24.10 3.51 11.04
N ALA A 173 23.61 3.90 9.86
CA ALA A 173 23.84 3.19 8.62
C ALA A 173 24.38 4.14 7.55
N ASP A 174 25.23 3.61 6.66
CA ASP A 174 25.73 4.36 5.51
C ASP A 174 24.74 4.22 4.34
N ILE A 175 24.50 5.34 3.62
CA ILE A 175 23.76 5.33 2.36
C ILE A 175 24.72 4.86 1.27
N GLU A 176 24.34 3.86 0.52
CA GLU A 176 25.11 3.40 -0.65
C GLU A 176 24.91 4.38 -1.82
N PRO A 177 26.00 4.80 -2.49
CA PRO A 177 25.87 5.67 -3.66
C PRO A 177 25.12 4.94 -4.78
N SER A 178 24.30 5.68 -5.51
CA SER A 178 23.67 5.20 -6.73
C SER A 178 24.65 5.34 -7.91
N ASP A 179 24.71 4.31 -8.79
CA ASP A 179 25.47 4.41 -10.04
C ASP A 179 24.91 5.48 -10.99
N ASN A 180 23.63 5.84 -10.82
CA ASN A 180 22.99 6.92 -11.53
C ASN A 180 22.90 8.17 -10.65
N GLN A 181 23.71 9.19 -10.98
CA GLN A 181 23.73 10.46 -10.22
C GLN A 181 22.40 11.22 -10.16
N THR A 182 21.43 10.86 -11.01
CA THR A 182 20.08 11.43 -10.96
C THR A 182 19.12 10.61 -10.09
N ASP A 183 19.54 9.43 -9.64
CA ASP A 183 18.74 8.58 -8.77
C ASP A 183 18.85 9.04 -7.32
N ARG A 184 17.77 9.54 -6.79
CA ARG A 184 17.65 10.15 -5.46
C ARG A 184 17.05 9.19 -4.41
N ARG A 185 16.86 7.94 -4.77
CA ARG A 185 16.37 6.92 -3.84
C ARG A 185 17.47 6.53 -2.86
N THR A 186 17.09 6.18 -1.64
CA THR A 186 18.02 5.84 -0.56
C THR A 186 18.32 4.35 -0.57
N PHE A 187 19.54 3.98 -0.93
CA PHE A 187 20.03 2.59 -0.91
C PHE A 187 20.89 2.31 0.31
N LEU A 188 20.78 1.11 0.85
CA LEU A 188 21.49 0.64 2.04
C LEU A 188 22.09 -0.74 1.80
N SER A 189 23.24 -1.01 2.45
CA SER A 189 23.74 -2.36 2.60
C SER A 189 23.19 -2.95 3.90
N VAL A 190 22.37 -3.98 3.79
CA VAL A 190 21.89 -4.77 4.93
C VAL A 190 22.48 -6.18 4.90
N THR A 191 22.31 -6.94 5.98
CA THR A 191 22.78 -8.32 6.05
C THR A 191 21.64 -9.22 6.49
N ILE A 192 21.37 -10.28 5.71
CA ILE A 192 20.40 -11.34 6.03
C ILE A 192 21.17 -12.64 6.26
N ASN A 193 21.05 -13.25 7.44
CA ASN A 193 21.75 -14.49 7.82
C ASN A 193 23.26 -14.42 7.48
N GLY A 194 23.90 -13.28 7.76
CA GLY A 194 25.32 -13.04 7.47
C GLY A 194 25.66 -12.76 5.99
N LYS A 195 24.69 -12.68 5.08
CA LYS A 195 24.90 -12.35 3.66
C LYS A 195 24.49 -10.94 3.35
N LYS A 196 25.35 -10.22 2.62
CA LYS A 196 25.11 -8.85 2.18
C LYS A 196 23.97 -8.79 1.15
N VAL A 197 23.06 -7.85 1.32
CA VAL A 197 21.87 -7.62 0.51
C VAL A 197 21.75 -6.11 0.26
N ARG A 198 21.51 -5.70 -0.98
CA ARG A 198 21.27 -4.29 -1.32
C ARG A 198 19.80 -3.96 -1.14
N ALA A 199 19.49 -3.10 -0.19
CA ALA A 199 18.15 -2.68 0.16
C ALA A 199 17.84 -1.27 -0.33
N LEU A 200 16.63 -1.05 -0.82
CA LEU A 200 16.05 0.26 -1.11
C LEU A 200 15.10 0.62 0.05
N LEU A 201 15.29 1.76 0.69
CA LEU A 201 14.35 2.29 1.68
C LEU A 201 13.09 2.76 0.96
N ASP A 202 11.97 2.08 1.23
CA ASP A 202 10.74 2.21 0.44
C ASP A 202 9.50 2.36 1.33
N SER A 203 9.16 3.60 1.70
CA SER A 203 7.92 3.90 2.45
C SER A 203 6.65 3.65 1.64
N GLY A 204 6.75 3.45 0.33
CA GLY A 204 5.65 3.06 -0.55
C GLY A 204 5.33 1.57 -0.50
N ALA A 205 6.26 0.71 -0.07
CA ALA A 205 6.02 -0.71 0.15
C ALA A 205 5.42 -0.92 1.56
N PRO A 206 4.22 -1.53 1.70
CA PRO A 206 3.58 -1.69 3.01
C PRO A 206 4.37 -2.58 3.98
N ALA A 207 5.17 -3.50 3.45
CA ALA A 207 5.99 -4.41 4.22
C ALA A 207 7.37 -4.57 3.58
N THR A 208 8.34 -4.92 4.40
CA THR A 208 9.68 -5.28 3.96
C THR A 208 9.66 -6.58 3.17
N VAL A 209 10.27 -6.56 1.97
CA VAL A 209 10.20 -7.65 1.01
C VAL A 209 11.56 -7.95 0.42
N LEU A 210 11.95 -9.23 0.43
CA LEU A 210 13.19 -9.74 -0.12
C LEU A 210 12.94 -10.41 -1.48
N SER A 211 13.84 -10.30 -2.44
CA SER A 211 13.76 -11.07 -3.68
C SER A 211 14.11 -12.54 -3.39
N ARG A 212 13.50 -13.46 -4.14
CA ARG A 212 13.77 -14.89 -4.00
C ARG A 212 15.27 -15.21 -4.18
N ASN A 213 15.90 -14.59 -5.17
CA ASN A 213 17.32 -14.79 -5.43
C ASN A 213 18.19 -14.37 -4.23
N ALA A 214 17.87 -13.26 -3.57
CA ALA A 214 18.59 -12.82 -2.38
C ALA A 214 18.32 -13.75 -1.18
N ALA A 215 17.09 -14.24 -1.02
CA ALA A 215 16.72 -15.21 0.00
C ALA A 215 17.50 -16.52 -0.15
N GLU A 216 17.60 -17.05 -1.38
CA GLU A 216 18.39 -18.26 -1.69
C GLU A 216 19.89 -18.05 -1.41
N ARG A 217 20.45 -16.87 -1.77
CA ARG A 217 21.84 -16.51 -1.39
C ARG A 217 22.05 -16.41 0.12
N ALA A 218 21.02 -15.99 0.86
CA ALA A 218 21.02 -15.93 2.32
C ALA A 218 20.81 -17.29 3.00
N GLY A 219 20.71 -18.39 2.24
CA GLY A 219 20.58 -19.75 2.72
C GLY A 219 19.17 -20.15 3.15
N ILE A 220 18.15 -19.42 2.72
CA ILE A 220 16.74 -19.72 3.03
C ILE A 220 16.28 -20.91 2.16
N ASP A 221 15.86 -21.99 2.82
CA ASP A 221 15.30 -23.18 2.15
C ASP A 221 13.78 -23.04 2.02
N PHE A 222 13.30 -22.88 0.78
CA PHE A 222 11.87 -22.75 0.46
C PHE A 222 11.05 -24.04 0.66
N ASN A 223 11.70 -25.18 0.90
CA ASN A 223 11.03 -26.44 1.25
C ASN A 223 10.96 -26.66 2.77
N GLY A 224 11.48 -25.72 3.56
CA GLY A 224 11.46 -25.78 5.02
C GLY A 224 10.04 -25.75 5.59
N PRO A 225 9.82 -26.37 6.76
CA PRO A 225 8.50 -26.51 7.36
C PRO A 225 7.87 -25.18 7.80
N ASP A 226 8.70 -24.16 8.04
CA ASP A 226 8.28 -22.83 8.49
C ASP A 226 8.07 -21.84 7.32
N VAL A 227 8.27 -22.28 6.07
CA VAL A 227 7.99 -21.48 4.88
C VAL A 227 6.52 -21.61 4.50
N LYS A 228 5.85 -20.47 4.38
CA LYS A 228 4.44 -20.40 4.03
C LYS A 228 4.23 -19.68 2.71
N PHE A 229 3.51 -20.30 1.79
CA PHE A 229 3.07 -19.63 0.57
C PHE A 229 1.87 -18.73 0.88
N ASP A 230 1.98 -17.43 0.62
CA ASP A 230 0.95 -16.42 0.94
C ASP A 230 0.09 -16.02 -0.26
N GLY A 231 0.35 -16.60 -1.43
CA GLY A 231 -0.37 -16.27 -2.65
C GLY A 231 0.39 -15.33 -3.57
N ASN A 232 -0.29 -14.30 -4.08
CA ASN A 232 0.28 -13.34 -5.01
C ASN A 232 0.23 -11.92 -4.44
N SER A 233 1.32 -11.17 -4.62
CA SER A 233 1.41 -9.75 -4.34
C SER A 233 1.38 -8.93 -5.63
N PHE A 234 0.97 -7.67 -5.50
CA PHE A 234 0.85 -6.72 -6.60
C PHE A 234 1.68 -5.47 -6.26
N GLY A 235 2.17 -4.82 -7.30
CA GLY A 235 2.86 -3.54 -7.20
C GLY A 235 2.71 -2.76 -8.50
N PHE A 236 3.53 -1.75 -8.73
CA PHE A 236 3.52 -1.04 -10.01
C PHE A 236 3.85 -2.01 -11.15
N GLY A 237 3.00 -2.03 -12.19
CA GLY A 237 3.05 -2.94 -13.32
C GLY A 237 1.84 -3.86 -13.39
N ALA A 238 1.74 -4.64 -14.47
CA ALA A 238 0.52 -5.39 -14.80
C ALA A 238 0.48 -6.82 -14.25
N LYS A 239 1.56 -7.31 -13.64
CA LYS A 239 1.71 -8.72 -13.25
C LYS A 239 1.66 -8.89 -11.73
N ALA A 240 1.04 -9.98 -11.29
CA ALA A 240 1.16 -10.48 -9.93
C ALA A 240 2.45 -11.30 -9.77
N VAL A 241 3.05 -11.25 -8.60
CA VAL A 241 4.23 -12.05 -8.23
C VAL A 241 3.91 -12.98 -7.08
N LYS A 242 4.42 -14.21 -7.10
CA LYS A 242 4.26 -15.16 -6.00
C LYS A 242 4.97 -14.67 -4.76
N THR A 243 4.39 -14.94 -3.61
CA THR A 243 4.87 -14.42 -2.33
C THR A 243 4.87 -15.52 -1.27
N TRP A 244 5.92 -15.53 -0.45
CA TRP A 244 6.08 -16.43 0.69
C TRP A 244 6.46 -15.63 1.94
N THR A 245 6.08 -16.12 3.10
CA THR A 245 6.65 -15.74 4.39
C THR A 245 7.69 -16.79 4.79
N VAL A 246 8.90 -16.33 5.11
CA VAL A 246 10.03 -17.18 5.44
C VAL A 246 10.65 -16.77 6.78
N PRO A 247 11.20 -17.71 7.56
CA PRO A 247 11.99 -17.38 8.75
C PRO A 247 13.36 -16.82 8.35
N ILE A 248 13.88 -15.88 9.11
CA ILE A 248 15.24 -15.38 9.04
C ILE A 248 15.88 -15.45 10.42
N ASP A 249 17.15 -15.88 10.49
CA ASP A 249 17.88 -15.98 11.73
C ASP A 249 18.34 -14.60 12.21
N SER A 250 18.84 -13.79 11.29
CA SER A 250 19.29 -12.43 11.60
C SER A 250 19.10 -11.46 10.43
N PHE A 251 18.76 -10.24 10.79
CA PHE A 251 18.78 -9.06 9.92
C PHE A 251 19.64 -7.99 10.58
N SER A 252 20.57 -7.38 9.83
CA SER A 252 21.35 -6.25 10.35
C SER A 252 21.35 -5.09 9.36
N VAL A 253 21.18 -3.89 9.89
CA VAL A 253 21.31 -2.62 9.16
C VAL A 253 22.14 -1.64 9.98
N GLY A 254 23.29 -1.21 9.42
CA GLY A 254 24.23 -0.41 10.17
C GLY A 254 24.63 -1.07 11.49
N THR A 255 24.35 -0.42 12.60
CA THR A 255 24.66 -0.92 13.96
C THR A 255 23.53 -1.70 14.63
N GLU A 256 22.33 -1.76 14.00
CA GLU A 256 21.20 -2.53 14.53
C GLU A 256 21.20 -3.98 14.03
N THR A 257 20.83 -4.91 14.91
CA THR A 257 20.63 -6.32 14.56
C THR A 257 19.34 -6.86 15.17
N ILE A 258 18.50 -7.48 14.35
CA ILE A 258 17.24 -8.11 14.72
C ILE A 258 17.40 -9.62 14.53
N GLN A 259 17.10 -10.41 15.58
CA GLN A 259 17.22 -11.86 15.58
C GLN A 259 15.85 -12.53 15.43
N HIS A 260 15.85 -13.73 14.84
CA HIS A 260 14.71 -14.67 14.81
C HIS A 260 13.38 -14.05 14.35
N SER A 261 13.36 -13.48 13.15
CA SER A 261 12.18 -12.83 12.59
C SER A 261 11.58 -13.59 11.41
N GLN A 262 10.53 -13.05 10.83
CA GLN A 262 9.92 -13.54 9.58
C GLN A 262 9.84 -12.40 8.57
N MET A 263 10.06 -12.72 7.30
CA MET A 263 10.10 -11.75 6.23
C MET A 263 9.34 -12.25 5.01
N GLN A 264 8.77 -11.31 4.26
CA GLN A 264 8.13 -11.63 3.00
C GLN A 264 9.18 -11.78 1.88
N VAL A 265 9.01 -12.79 1.03
CA VAL A 265 9.84 -13.03 -0.16
C VAL A 265 8.97 -13.07 -1.39
N ILE A 266 9.38 -12.42 -2.47
CA ILE A 266 8.70 -12.47 -3.76
C ILE A 266 9.52 -13.15 -4.84
N ASP A 267 8.82 -13.84 -5.75
CA ASP A 267 9.40 -14.40 -6.99
C ASP A 267 9.38 -13.32 -8.07
N GLY A 268 10.23 -12.31 -7.90
CA GLY A 268 10.29 -11.13 -8.74
C GLY A 268 11.59 -10.37 -8.58
N LYS A 269 11.76 -9.34 -9.40
CA LYS A 269 12.86 -8.38 -9.33
C LYS A 269 12.31 -7.01 -8.96
N PHE A 270 13.13 -6.24 -8.27
CA PHE A 270 12.83 -4.84 -7.99
C PHE A 270 13.51 -3.96 -9.05
N GLY A 271 12.72 -3.10 -9.71
CA GLY A 271 13.23 -2.17 -10.71
C GLY A 271 14.07 -2.84 -11.79
N ASP A 272 15.27 -2.33 -12.00
CA ASP A 272 16.24 -2.83 -13.02
C ASP A 272 16.97 -4.12 -12.59
N GLY A 273 16.71 -4.61 -11.36
CA GLY A 273 17.29 -5.85 -10.85
C GLY A 273 18.55 -5.67 -10.00
N ASP A 274 18.98 -4.42 -9.75
CA ASP A 274 20.12 -4.11 -8.87
C ASP A 274 19.74 -4.02 -7.40
N THR A 275 18.45 -4.10 -7.09
CA THR A 275 17.90 -4.08 -5.75
C THR A 275 17.49 -5.49 -5.37
N ASP A 276 17.95 -5.95 -4.21
CA ASP A 276 17.64 -7.26 -3.65
C ASP A 276 16.43 -7.23 -2.70
N MET A 277 16.16 -6.08 -2.10
CA MET A 277 15.20 -5.91 -1.01
C MET A 277 14.55 -4.53 -1.05
N LEU A 278 13.26 -4.47 -0.71
CA LEU A 278 12.60 -3.24 -0.29
C LEU A 278 12.53 -3.25 1.24
N LEU A 279 13.14 -2.26 1.88
CA LEU A 279 13.01 -2.02 3.32
C LEU A 279 11.78 -1.15 3.51
N GLY A 280 10.67 -1.79 3.87
CA GLY A 280 9.33 -1.25 3.72
C GLY A 280 8.86 -0.36 4.87
N LEU A 281 7.60 0.03 4.77
CA LEU A 281 6.92 0.91 5.72
C LEU A 281 6.87 0.32 7.14
N ASP A 282 6.82 -1.00 7.27
CA ASP A 282 6.89 -1.69 8.56
C ASP A 282 8.19 -1.37 9.31
N PHE A 283 9.34 -1.36 8.61
CA PHE A 283 10.61 -0.92 9.17
C PHE A 283 10.58 0.59 9.50
N VAL A 284 10.08 1.41 8.57
CA VAL A 284 10.04 2.87 8.75
C VAL A 284 9.14 3.28 9.92
N LEU A 285 7.98 2.62 10.11
CA LEU A 285 7.07 2.87 11.25
C LEU A 285 7.68 2.47 12.60
N ALA A 286 8.54 1.45 12.62
CA ALA A 286 9.22 1.02 13.84
C ALA A 286 10.39 1.92 14.24
N HIS A 287 10.77 2.91 13.43
CA HIS A 287 11.95 3.73 13.65
C HIS A 287 11.67 5.23 13.49
N HIS A 288 12.33 6.04 14.33
CA HIS A 288 12.51 7.46 14.11
C HIS A 288 13.85 7.65 13.39
N MET A 289 13.84 8.25 12.21
CA MET A 289 14.97 8.25 11.30
C MET A 289 15.33 9.67 10.85
N PHE A 290 16.62 9.96 10.72
CA PHE A 290 17.11 11.13 10.01
C PHE A 290 17.95 10.67 8.81
N ILE A 291 17.45 10.86 7.60
CA ILE A 291 18.12 10.55 6.35
C ILE A 291 18.92 11.78 5.94
N ALA A 292 20.21 11.76 6.23
CA ALA A 292 21.13 12.82 5.90
C ALA A 292 21.75 12.56 4.52
N ASN A 293 21.01 12.86 3.45
CA ASN A 293 21.49 12.74 2.07
C ASN A 293 22.79 13.53 1.86
N SER A 294 22.87 14.72 2.47
CA SER A 294 24.06 15.57 2.44
C SER A 294 25.31 14.95 3.05
N LYS A 295 25.17 13.87 3.85
CA LYS A 295 26.25 13.16 4.54
C LYS A 295 26.35 11.68 4.19
N GLU A 296 25.50 11.19 3.33
CA GLU A 296 25.38 9.77 2.96
C GLU A 296 25.21 8.86 4.19
N LYS A 297 24.38 9.30 5.17
CA LYS A 297 24.14 8.56 6.43
C LYS A 297 22.68 8.59 6.85
N ILE A 298 22.26 7.52 7.54
CA ILE A 298 20.98 7.47 8.24
C ILE A 298 21.24 7.29 9.72
N TYR A 299 20.70 8.19 10.52
CA TYR A 299 20.64 8.09 11.97
C TYR A 299 19.25 7.61 12.34
N PHE A 300 19.13 6.62 13.23
CA PHE A 300 17.80 6.11 13.58
C PHE A 300 17.76 5.50 14.98
N THR A 301 16.56 5.51 15.58
CA THR A 301 16.24 4.89 16.85
C THR A 301 15.01 4.02 16.71
N TYR A 302 14.92 2.96 17.50
CA TYR A 302 13.74 2.10 17.53
C TYR A 302 12.62 2.77 18.34
N ASN A 303 11.43 2.91 17.72
CA ASN A 303 10.22 3.52 18.29
C ASN A 303 9.27 2.51 18.96
N GLY A 304 9.61 1.22 18.93
CA GLY A 304 8.75 0.16 19.45
C GLY A 304 7.92 -0.54 18.38
N GLY A 305 7.19 -1.59 18.81
CA GLY A 305 6.35 -2.38 17.94
C GLY A 305 7.10 -3.44 17.12
N ARG A 306 6.44 -4.03 16.12
CA ARG A 306 7.06 -5.01 15.23
C ARG A 306 7.85 -4.30 14.15
N VAL A 307 9.12 -4.71 13.97
CA VAL A 307 9.94 -4.16 12.89
C VAL A 307 9.53 -4.71 11.53
N PHE A 308 9.08 -5.98 11.48
CA PHE A 308 8.58 -6.59 10.25
C PHE A 308 7.13 -7.05 10.44
N ALA A 309 6.26 -6.69 9.50
CA ALA A 309 4.81 -6.92 9.59
C ALA A 309 4.43 -8.40 9.75
N TYR A 310 5.23 -9.31 9.21
CA TYR A 310 5.01 -10.76 9.26
C TYR A 310 5.73 -11.46 10.41
N ALA A 311 6.51 -10.74 11.23
CA ALA A 311 7.13 -11.31 12.41
C ALA A 311 6.08 -11.84 13.38
N LYS A 312 6.34 -12.99 14.04
CA LYS A 312 5.51 -13.45 15.16
C LYS A 312 5.51 -12.38 16.25
N ALA A 313 4.37 -12.22 16.93
CA ALA A 313 4.35 -11.38 18.12
C ALA A 313 5.41 -11.92 19.11
N PRO A 314 6.23 -11.05 19.73
CA PRO A 314 7.18 -11.48 20.74
C PRO A 314 6.46 -12.30 21.81
N SER A 315 6.98 -13.48 22.14
CA SER A 315 6.50 -14.22 23.31
C SER A 315 6.98 -13.50 24.57
N ASP A 316 6.31 -13.74 25.72
CA ASP A 316 6.73 -13.13 26.98
C ASP A 316 8.19 -13.51 27.38
N SER A 317 8.75 -14.58 26.79
CA SER A 317 10.14 -14.99 26.94
C SER A 317 11.13 -14.18 26.08
N ASP A 318 10.66 -13.55 24.99
CA ASP A 318 11.51 -12.81 24.04
C ASP A 318 11.68 -11.34 24.42
N LYS A 319 10.99 -10.89 25.47
CA LYS A 319 11.07 -9.51 25.99
C LYS A 319 12.43 -9.15 26.60
N SER A 320 13.32 -10.12 26.78
CA SER A 320 14.64 -9.89 27.36
C SER A 320 15.70 -9.40 26.36
N ASP A 321 15.51 -9.63 25.05
CA ASP A 321 16.49 -9.32 24.00
C ASP A 321 16.02 -8.22 23.01
N ALA A 322 14.75 -7.84 23.04
CA ALA A 322 14.32 -6.60 22.40
C ALA A 322 14.91 -5.44 23.22
N ALA A 323 15.75 -4.61 22.62
CA ALA A 323 16.15 -3.36 23.22
C ALA A 323 14.91 -2.72 23.85
N ALA A 324 15.00 -2.38 25.14
CA ALA A 324 13.89 -1.76 25.85
C ALA A 324 13.33 -0.65 24.97
N PRO A 325 11.99 -0.52 24.81
CA PRO A 325 11.43 0.56 24.02
C PRO A 325 12.15 1.82 24.48
N ALA A 326 12.75 2.54 23.53
CA ALA A 326 13.32 3.83 23.83
C ALA A 326 12.21 4.54 24.60
N SER A 327 12.45 4.82 25.87
CA SER A 327 11.48 5.53 26.69
C SER A 327 11.03 6.70 25.83
N ASP A 328 9.72 6.86 25.65
CA ASP A 328 9.10 7.99 24.97
C ASP A 328 9.84 9.26 25.41
N ASN A 329 10.93 9.60 24.70
CA ASN A 329 11.79 10.72 25.01
C ASN A 329 11.13 12.01 24.55
N GLY A 330 9.81 12.08 24.89
CA GLY A 330 9.26 13.32 25.31
C GLY A 330 8.88 14.34 24.30
N THR A 331 8.05 14.04 23.33
CA THR A 331 6.95 14.99 23.10
C THR A 331 5.67 14.30 23.54
N ALA A 332 5.29 14.53 24.82
CA ALA A 332 3.95 14.13 25.29
C ALA A 332 2.95 14.60 24.24
N LEU A 333 2.17 13.67 23.68
CA LEU A 333 1.12 14.00 22.71
C LEU A 333 0.21 15.05 23.34
N LYS A 334 -0.05 16.14 22.63
CA LYS A 334 -0.74 17.30 23.20
C LYS A 334 -2.09 17.55 22.57
N THR A 335 -2.31 17.01 21.37
CA THR A 335 -3.51 17.32 20.58
C THR A 335 -4.24 16.05 20.13
N ALA A 336 -5.55 16.17 19.88
CA ALA A 336 -6.34 15.08 19.34
C ALA A 336 -5.76 14.51 18.02
N PRO A 337 -5.30 15.33 17.06
CA PRO A 337 -4.63 14.82 15.87
C PRO A 337 -3.36 13.98 16.17
N ASP A 338 -2.53 14.37 17.15
CA ASP A 338 -1.33 13.61 17.50
C ASP A 338 -1.68 12.20 17.97
N TYR A 339 -2.69 12.07 18.85
CA TYR A 339 -3.20 10.76 19.30
C TYR A 339 -3.79 9.95 18.14
N ALA A 340 -4.59 10.60 17.28
CA ALA A 340 -5.19 9.90 16.13
C ALA A 340 -4.11 9.37 15.15
N LEU A 341 -3.09 10.16 14.85
CA LEU A 341 -1.99 9.75 13.98
C LEU A 341 -1.21 8.57 14.57
N ARG A 342 -0.90 8.61 15.88
CA ARG A 342 -0.24 7.49 16.55
C ARG A 342 -1.13 6.25 16.58
N GLY A 343 -2.41 6.38 16.86
CA GLY A 343 -3.36 5.27 16.82
C GLY A 343 -3.47 4.61 15.45
N GLU A 344 -3.46 5.38 14.36
CA GLU A 344 -3.43 4.85 12.99
C GLU A 344 -2.09 4.15 12.68
N ALA A 345 -0.97 4.68 13.17
CA ALA A 345 0.33 4.03 13.05
C ALA A 345 0.37 2.71 13.81
N ASP A 346 -0.18 2.65 15.04
CA ASP A 346 -0.29 1.43 15.85
C ASP A 346 -1.14 0.37 15.15
N LEU A 347 -2.27 0.78 14.57
CA LEU A 347 -3.10 -0.12 13.77
C LEU A 347 -2.32 -0.69 12.58
N SER A 348 -1.54 0.13 11.90
CA SER A 348 -0.71 -0.28 10.76
C SER A 348 0.42 -1.24 11.18
N ARG A 349 0.91 -1.12 12.42
CA ARG A 349 1.86 -2.09 13.03
C ARG A 349 1.20 -3.38 13.54
N GLY A 350 -0.13 -3.50 13.44
CA GLY A 350 -0.87 -4.64 13.95
C GLY A 350 -1.07 -4.64 15.47
N GLU A 351 -1.12 -3.47 16.08
CA GLU A 351 -1.30 -3.22 17.51
C GLU A 351 -2.68 -2.59 17.80
N PRO A 352 -3.79 -3.30 17.51
CA PRO A 352 -5.13 -2.69 17.54
C PRO A 352 -5.55 -2.20 18.92
N LYS A 353 -5.04 -2.79 20.01
CA LYS A 353 -5.38 -2.35 21.38
C LYS A 353 -4.72 -1.02 21.73
N ALA A 354 -3.47 -0.81 21.31
CA ALA A 354 -2.79 0.47 21.45
C ALA A 354 -3.48 1.54 20.61
N ALA A 355 -3.83 1.19 19.36
CA ALA A 355 -4.60 2.06 18.48
C ALA A 355 -5.94 2.50 19.08
N ILE A 356 -6.70 1.58 19.70
CA ILE A 356 -7.97 1.90 20.38
C ILE A 356 -7.74 2.90 21.52
N ALA A 357 -6.71 2.69 22.35
CA ALA A 357 -6.44 3.58 23.50
C ALA A 357 -6.11 5.01 23.02
N ASP A 358 -5.27 5.16 22.02
CA ASP A 358 -4.94 6.47 21.46
C ASP A 358 -6.13 7.15 20.78
N LEU A 359 -6.94 6.39 20.05
CA LEU A 359 -8.15 6.92 19.42
C LEU A 359 -9.25 7.27 20.44
N ASP A 360 -9.28 6.60 21.60
CA ASP A 360 -10.12 6.99 22.72
C ASP A 360 -9.72 8.39 23.25
N ASP A 361 -8.41 8.64 23.39
CA ASP A 361 -7.89 9.94 23.79
C ASP A 361 -8.17 11.03 22.73
N ALA A 362 -7.98 10.73 21.45
CA ALA A 362 -8.30 11.63 20.36
C ALA A 362 -9.79 12.02 20.36
N ILE A 363 -10.69 11.04 20.49
CA ILE A 363 -12.14 11.26 20.55
C ILE A 363 -12.55 12.03 21.82
N ARG A 364 -11.94 11.76 22.95
CA ARG A 364 -12.20 12.49 24.20
C ARG A 364 -11.85 13.98 24.06
N MET A 365 -10.78 14.30 23.32
CA MET A 365 -10.33 15.67 23.08
C MET A 365 -11.16 16.38 21.99
N ALA A 366 -11.61 15.66 20.97
CA ALA A 366 -12.36 16.21 19.83
C ALA A 366 -13.49 15.24 19.39
N PRO A 367 -14.61 15.19 20.13
CA PRO A 367 -15.68 14.21 19.95
C PRO A 367 -16.57 14.44 18.71
N ASP A 368 -16.37 15.53 18.00
CA ASP A 368 -17.08 15.91 16.78
C ASP A 368 -16.34 15.52 15.48
N GLN A 369 -15.17 14.91 15.59
CA GLN A 369 -14.37 14.50 14.44
C GLN A 369 -14.77 13.10 13.94
N ALA A 370 -15.57 13.05 12.88
CA ALA A 370 -16.08 11.80 12.29
C ALA A 370 -14.97 10.80 11.94
N VAL A 371 -13.81 11.30 11.50
CA VAL A 371 -12.68 10.47 11.05
C VAL A 371 -12.08 9.63 12.18
N TYR A 372 -12.08 10.11 13.42
CA TYR A 372 -11.54 9.35 14.55
C TYR A 372 -12.39 8.13 14.90
N TYR A 373 -13.69 8.22 14.73
CA TYR A 373 -14.59 7.07 14.91
C TYR A 373 -14.39 6.02 13.80
N VAL A 374 -14.15 6.44 12.55
CA VAL A 374 -13.80 5.50 11.47
C VAL A 374 -12.48 4.79 11.76
N ALA A 375 -11.47 5.53 12.21
CA ALA A 375 -10.17 4.96 12.57
C ALA A 375 -10.33 3.95 13.72
N ARG A 376 -11.08 4.29 14.79
CA ARG A 376 -11.32 3.38 15.93
C ARG A 376 -12.17 2.18 15.52
N ALA A 377 -13.14 2.34 14.63
CA ALA A 377 -13.90 1.22 14.08
C ALA A 377 -13.01 0.22 13.33
N ARG A 378 -12.02 0.70 12.57
CA ARG A 378 -11.01 -0.17 11.94
C ARG A 378 -10.15 -0.90 12.98
N ALA A 379 -9.77 -0.22 14.07
CA ALA A 379 -9.03 -0.82 15.17
C ALA A 379 -9.87 -1.88 15.91
N TYR A 380 -11.14 -1.62 16.19
CA TYR A 380 -12.07 -2.60 16.75
C TYR A 380 -12.25 -3.82 15.82
N ALA A 381 -12.34 -3.58 14.50
CA ALA A 381 -12.41 -4.66 13.51
C ALA A 381 -11.18 -5.57 13.57
N ALA A 382 -9.99 -4.99 13.66
CA ALA A 382 -8.72 -5.71 13.79
C ALA A 382 -8.63 -6.48 15.11
N ASP A 383 -9.18 -5.92 16.20
CA ASP A 383 -9.27 -6.58 17.52
C ASP A 383 -10.48 -7.54 17.65
N ARG A 384 -11.20 -7.82 16.54
CA ARG A 384 -12.36 -8.72 16.47
C ARG A 384 -13.55 -8.30 17.34
N GLN A 385 -13.79 -7.02 17.42
CA GLN A 385 -14.91 -6.40 18.15
C GLN A 385 -15.91 -5.72 17.17
N PRO A 386 -16.67 -6.50 16.37
CA PRO A 386 -17.49 -5.95 15.29
C PRO A 386 -18.65 -5.05 15.77
N ASP A 387 -19.23 -5.31 16.95
CA ASP A 387 -20.33 -4.51 17.49
C ASP A 387 -19.85 -3.12 17.92
N ALA A 388 -18.67 -3.02 18.51
CA ALA A 388 -18.04 -1.75 18.85
C ALA A 388 -17.70 -0.97 17.55
N ALA A 389 -17.20 -1.66 16.53
CA ALA A 389 -16.93 -1.05 15.22
C ALA A 389 -18.21 -0.48 14.59
N LEU A 390 -19.33 -1.21 14.62
CA LEU A 390 -20.62 -0.73 14.12
C LEU A 390 -21.13 0.52 14.89
N THR A 391 -20.97 0.54 16.21
CA THR A 391 -21.34 1.68 17.05
C THR A 391 -20.56 2.94 16.65
N ASP A 392 -19.26 2.82 16.42
CA ASP A 392 -18.42 3.92 15.99
C ASP A 392 -18.76 4.39 14.57
N LEU A 393 -19.05 3.48 13.65
CA LEU A 393 -19.47 3.82 12.30
C LEU A 393 -20.82 4.55 12.27
N ASP A 394 -21.77 4.16 13.13
CA ASP A 394 -23.02 4.87 13.30
C ASP A 394 -22.78 6.29 13.84
N LYS A 395 -21.88 6.45 14.80
CA LYS A 395 -21.50 7.77 15.33
C LYS A 395 -20.81 8.61 14.26
N SER A 396 -19.83 8.04 13.52
CA SER A 396 -19.15 8.74 12.42
C SER A 396 -20.15 9.27 11.40
N LEU A 397 -21.08 8.43 10.95
CA LEU A 397 -22.09 8.80 9.94
C LEU A 397 -23.18 9.74 10.48
N SER A 398 -23.36 9.84 11.79
CA SER A 398 -24.17 10.88 12.39
C SER A 398 -23.50 12.26 12.31
N LEU A 399 -22.16 12.31 12.28
CA LEU A 399 -21.35 13.53 12.16
C LEU A 399 -21.08 13.91 10.70
N ASP A 400 -20.75 12.91 9.87
CA ASP A 400 -20.54 13.08 8.43
C ASP A 400 -21.29 12.00 7.63
N PRO A 401 -22.55 12.25 7.25
CA PRO A 401 -23.36 11.28 6.49
C PRO A 401 -22.85 10.94 5.09
N LYS A 402 -21.87 11.69 4.58
CA LYS A 402 -21.31 11.50 3.22
C LYS A 402 -19.97 10.75 3.22
N ASN A 403 -19.49 10.34 4.37
CA ASN A 403 -18.23 9.63 4.48
C ASN A 403 -18.32 8.25 3.80
N VAL A 404 -17.77 8.17 2.59
CA VAL A 404 -17.83 6.96 1.75
C VAL A 404 -17.13 5.78 2.42
N ASP A 405 -16.00 6.00 3.08
CA ASP A 405 -15.25 4.93 3.76
C ASP A 405 -16.04 4.37 4.95
N ALA A 406 -16.69 5.23 5.72
CA ALA A 406 -17.56 4.80 6.81
C ALA A 406 -18.79 4.02 6.31
N LEU A 407 -19.43 4.50 5.23
CA LEU A 407 -20.56 3.82 4.59
C LEU A 407 -20.17 2.43 4.09
N LEU A 408 -19.04 2.31 3.38
CA LEU A 408 -18.55 1.03 2.85
C LEU A 408 -18.19 0.06 3.97
N LEU A 409 -17.47 0.51 4.98
CA LEU A 409 -17.09 -0.33 6.11
C LEU A 409 -18.31 -0.80 6.87
N ARG A 410 -19.30 0.07 7.12
CA ARG A 410 -20.56 -0.31 7.77
C ARG A 410 -21.38 -1.29 6.91
N ALA A 411 -21.41 -1.10 5.58
CA ALA A 411 -22.06 -2.02 4.67
C ALA A 411 -21.44 -3.44 4.73
N GLU A 412 -20.12 -3.54 4.79
CA GLU A 412 -19.42 -4.83 4.91
C GLU A 412 -19.76 -5.53 6.24
N PHE A 413 -19.77 -4.80 7.38
CA PHE A 413 -20.18 -5.35 8.66
C PHE A 413 -21.64 -5.77 8.68
N ARG A 414 -22.56 -4.94 8.19
CA ARG A 414 -23.98 -5.28 8.07
C ARG A 414 -24.22 -6.52 7.20
N PHE A 415 -23.53 -6.59 6.07
CA PHE A 415 -23.59 -7.76 5.20
C PHE A 415 -23.12 -9.04 5.92
N ALA A 416 -22.00 -8.97 6.64
CA ALA A 416 -21.48 -10.08 7.44
C ALA A 416 -22.45 -10.53 8.54
N HIS A 417 -23.16 -9.57 9.15
CA HIS A 417 -24.21 -9.82 10.15
C HIS A 417 -25.59 -10.16 9.54
N LYS A 418 -25.65 -10.39 8.22
CA LYS A 418 -26.87 -10.74 7.48
C LYS A 418 -27.94 -9.62 7.41
N ASP A 419 -27.62 -8.41 7.81
CA ASP A 419 -28.45 -7.21 7.57
C ASP A 419 -28.24 -6.72 6.13
N ARG A 420 -28.84 -7.45 5.18
CA ARG A 420 -28.74 -7.13 3.75
C ARG A 420 -29.43 -5.79 3.40
N ALA A 421 -30.50 -5.44 4.10
CA ALA A 421 -31.23 -4.20 3.85
C ALA A 421 -30.42 -2.97 4.27
N GLY A 422 -29.85 -2.99 5.46
CA GLY A 422 -28.96 -1.93 5.95
C GLY A 422 -27.68 -1.82 5.09
N ALA A 423 -27.07 -2.97 4.71
CA ALA A 423 -25.92 -2.98 3.80
C ALA A 423 -26.27 -2.33 2.46
N MET A 424 -27.43 -2.64 1.87
CA MET A 424 -27.88 -2.06 0.60
C MET A 424 -28.08 -0.54 0.72
N ALA A 425 -28.68 -0.07 1.80
CA ALA A 425 -28.86 1.36 2.03
C ALA A 425 -27.52 2.10 2.09
N ASP A 426 -26.52 1.55 2.80
CA ASP A 426 -25.18 2.12 2.90
C ASP A 426 -24.45 2.14 1.55
N VAL A 427 -24.50 1.02 0.78
CA VAL A 427 -23.88 0.95 -0.55
C VAL A 427 -24.51 1.95 -1.52
N THR A 428 -25.84 2.10 -1.46
CA THR A 428 -26.56 3.07 -2.29
C THR A 428 -26.15 4.51 -1.93
N ALA A 429 -26.04 4.82 -0.64
CA ALA A 429 -25.57 6.12 -0.16
C ALA A 429 -24.11 6.37 -0.59
N ALA A 430 -23.22 5.38 -0.41
CA ALA A 430 -21.83 5.48 -0.83
C ALA A 430 -21.68 5.74 -2.34
N SER A 431 -22.51 5.09 -3.17
CA SER A 431 -22.52 5.25 -4.63
C SER A 431 -22.82 6.69 -5.09
N ALA A 432 -23.56 7.46 -4.28
CA ALA A 432 -23.88 8.85 -4.59
C ALA A 432 -22.68 9.81 -4.39
N PHE A 433 -21.70 9.43 -3.58
CA PHE A 433 -20.59 10.31 -3.17
C PHE A 433 -19.22 9.81 -3.61
N ALA A 434 -19.07 8.53 -3.94
CA ALA A 434 -17.79 7.97 -4.36
C ALA A 434 -17.33 8.57 -5.70
N PRO A 435 -16.06 9.00 -5.81
CA PRO A 435 -15.52 9.46 -7.07
C PRO A 435 -15.58 8.36 -8.15
N ALA A 436 -16.02 8.74 -9.35
CA ALA A 436 -16.11 7.80 -10.46
C ALA A 436 -14.74 7.18 -10.79
N GLY A 437 -14.68 5.86 -10.92
CA GLY A 437 -13.45 5.12 -11.19
C GLY A 437 -12.51 4.96 -9.99
N SER A 438 -12.89 5.43 -8.79
CA SER A 438 -12.07 5.25 -7.58
C SER A 438 -12.06 3.79 -7.09
N ALA A 439 -11.15 3.49 -6.16
CA ALA A 439 -11.12 2.20 -5.45
C ALA A 439 -12.43 1.97 -4.66
N GLN A 440 -13.00 3.03 -4.08
CA GLN A 440 -14.31 2.98 -3.41
C GLN A 440 -15.43 2.61 -4.39
N ALA A 441 -15.44 3.20 -5.59
CA ALA A 441 -16.42 2.85 -6.62
C ALA A 441 -16.36 1.37 -6.98
N ARG A 442 -15.17 0.78 -7.11
CA ARG A 442 -15.01 -0.66 -7.36
C ARG A 442 -15.51 -1.51 -6.18
N SER A 443 -15.25 -1.09 -4.94
CA SER A 443 -15.78 -1.75 -3.74
C SER A 443 -17.31 -1.72 -3.71
N ILE A 444 -17.92 -0.61 -4.12
CA ILE A 444 -19.38 -0.47 -4.30
C ILE A 444 -19.89 -1.48 -5.33
N ALA A 445 -19.24 -1.59 -6.49
CA ALA A 445 -19.66 -2.55 -7.52
C ALA A 445 -19.61 -3.99 -7.00
N ARG A 446 -18.55 -4.37 -6.28
CA ARG A 446 -18.42 -5.69 -5.63
C ARG A 446 -19.54 -5.94 -4.63
N LEU A 447 -19.85 -4.97 -3.76
CA LEU A 447 -20.93 -5.09 -2.79
C LEU A 447 -22.30 -5.18 -3.45
N TYR A 448 -22.59 -4.46 -4.53
CA TYR A 448 -23.80 -4.61 -5.30
C TYR A 448 -23.99 -6.06 -5.81
N VAL A 449 -22.93 -6.66 -6.37
CA VAL A 449 -22.98 -8.08 -6.80
C VAL A 449 -23.27 -9.01 -5.62
N GLN A 450 -22.61 -8.82 -4.48
CA GLN A 450 -22.81 -9.63 -3.27
C GLN A 450 -24.23 -9.47 -2.68
N LEU A 451 -24.83 -8.30 -2.86
CA LEU A 451 -26.18 -7.96 -2.44
C LEU A 451 -27.25 -8.32 -3.47
N ASP A 452 -26.94 -9.15 -4.47
CA ASP A 452 -27.82 -9.60 -5.53
C ASP A 452 -28.33 -8.46 -6.46
N GLN A 453 -27.51 -7.42 -6.65
CA GLN A 453 -27.78 -6.31 -7.57
C GLN A 453 -26.71 -6.17 -8.67
N PRO A 454 -26.40 -7.21 -9.45
CA PRO A 454 -25.31 -7.18 -10.42
C PRO A 454 -25.52 -6.13 -11.52
N ALA A 455 -26.76 -5.78 -11.85
CA ALA A 455 -27.06 -4.74 -12.83
C ALA A 455 -26.56 -3.35 -12.39
N ALA A 456 -26.62 -3.02 -11.09
CA ALA A 456 -26.13 -1.77 -10.54
C ALA A 456 -24.59 -1.67 -10.57
N ALA A 457 -23.88 -2.81 -10.56
CA ALA A 457 -22.44 -2.84 -10.65
C ALA A 457 -21.90 -2.52 -12.06
N LEU A 458 -22.64 -2.83 -13.12
CA LEU A 458 -22.17 -2.75 -14.51
C LEU A 458 -21.67 -1.35 -14.92
N PRO A 459 -22.44 -0.26 -14.74
CA PRO A 459 -22.00 1.08 -15.14
C PRO A 459 -20.76 1.54 -14.36
N ILE A 460 -20.63 1.11 -13.10
CA ILE A 460 -19.46 1.43 -12.26
C ILE A 460 -18.22 0.70 -12.80
N LEU A 461 -18.35 -0.59 -13.11
CA LEU A 461 -17.27 -1.40 -13.67
C LEU A 461 -16.85 -0.93 -15.06
N ASP A 462 -17.80 -0.47 -15.89
CA ASP A 462 -17.50 0.11 -17.22
C ASP A 462 -16.61 1.35 -17.11
N VAL A 463 -16.91 2.25 -16.18
CA VAL A 463 -16.09 3.44 -15.92
C VAL A 463 -14.74 3.03 -15.36
N TRP A 464 -14.71 2.14 -14.36
CA TRP A 464 -13.48 1.73 -13.72
C TRP A 464 -12.51 1.07 -14.72
N ILE A 465 -12.97 0.09 -15.48
CA ILE A 465 -12.16 -0.64 -16.50
C ILE A 465 -11.59 0.32 -17.56
N ARG A 466 -12.37 1.31 -17.99
CA ARG A 466 -11.91 2.30 -18.97
C ARG A 466 -10.77 3.18 -18.45
N LEU A 467 -10.82 3.55 -17.16
CA LEU A 467 -9.81 4.41 -16.53
C LEU A 467 -8.56 3.64 -16.07
N HIS A 468 -8.63 2.30 -16.00
CA HIS A 468 -7.59 1.45 -15.42
C HIS A 468 -7.07 0.40 -16.41
N ALA A 469 -6.86 0.78 -17.68
CA ALA A 469 -6.43 -0.15 -18.74
C ALA A 469 -5.09 -0.87 -18.43
N ASP A 470 -4.20 -0.21 -17.69
CA ASP A 470 -2.86 -0.71 -17.35
C ASP A 470 -2.74 -1.15 -15.88
N ASP A 471 -3.84 -1.15 -15.14
CA ASP A 471 -3.89 -1.49 -13.73
C ASP A 471 -3.71 -3.00 -13.49
N ALA A 472 -2.95 -3.37 -12.45
CA ALA A 472 -2.77 -4.77 -12.05
C ALA A 472 -4.10 -5.47 -11.73
N MET A 473 -5.10 -4.72 -11.24
CA MET A 473 -6.42 -5.25 -10.89
C MET A 473 -7.39 -5.35 -12.08
N LEU A 474 -6.96 -4.96 -13.30
CA LEU A 474 -7.81 -4.99 -14.48
C LEU A 474 -8.40 -6.38 -14.77
N GLY A 475 -7.61 -7.45 -14.62
CA GLY A 475 -8.11 -8.81 -14.84
C GLY A 475 -9.24 -9.18 -13.89
N SER A 476 -9.09 -8.84 -12.61
CA SER A 476 -10.15 -9.04 -11.61
C SER A 476 -11.40 -8.21 -11.93
N ALA A 477 -11.27 -6.94 -12.34
CA ALA A 477 -12.41 -6.10 -12.70
C ALA A 477 -13.14 -6.59 -13.97
N LEU A 478 -12.39 -7.08 -14.97
CA LEU A 478 -12.97 -7.75 -16.15
C LEU A 478 -13.77 -8.99 -15.75
N ASN A 479 -13.24 -9.80 -14.84
CA ASN A 479 -13.97 -10.96 -14.32
C ASN A 479 -15.23 -10.56 -13.54
N GLU A 480 -15.15 -9.52 -12.71
CA GLU A 480 -16.32 -8.99 -11.99
C GLU A 480 -17.41 -8.53 -12.97
N ARG A 481 -17.05 -7.87 -14.07
CA ARG A 481 -17.99 -7.46 -15.11
C ARG A 481 -18.53 -8.65 -15.92
N CYS A 482 -17.68 -9.60 -16.29
CA CYS A 482 -18.08 -10.87 -16.91
C CYS A 482 -19.12 -11.59 -16.06
N TRP A 483 -18.87 -11.75 -14.76
CA TRP A 483 -19.77 -12.39 -13.81
C TRP A 483 -21.11 -11.65 -13.73
N ALA A 484 -21.10 -10.34 -13.55
CA ALA A 484 -22.30 -9.51 -13.44
C ALA A 484 -23.16 -9.59 -14.72
N ARG A 485 -22.55 -9.55 -15.92
CA ARG A 485 -23.24 -9.74 -17.21
C ARG A 485 -23.79 -11.15 -17.35
N GLY A 486 -23.04 -12.17 -16.92
CA GLY A 486 -23.51 -13.56 -16.90
C GLY A 486 -24.74 -13.77 -15.99
N LEU A 487 -24.75 -13.15 -14.80
CA LEU A 487 -25.91 -13.19 -13.89
C LEU A 487 -27.12 -12.47 -14.47
N THR A 488 -26.93 -11.29 -15.05
CA THR A 488 -28.02 -10.48 -15.65
C THR A 488 -28.47 -10.98 -17.01
N ASN A 489 -27.78 -11.96 -17.59
CA ASN A 489 -28.02 -12.47 -18.94
C ASN A 489 -27.97 -11.37 -20.03
N GLN A 490 -27.02 -10.43 -19.90
CA GLN A 490 -26.89 -9.27 -20.79
C GLN A 490 -25.50 -9.23 -21.40
N MET A 491 -25.41 -8.75 -22.66
CA MET A 491 -24.13 -8.53 -23.37
C MET A 491 -23.19 -9.74 -23.27
N LEU A 492 -23.70 -10.94 -23.52
CA LEU A 492 -23.00 -12.21 -23.25
C LEU A 492 -21.71 -12.38 -24.06
N GLU A 493 -21.66 -11.89 -25.32
CA GLU A 493 -20.43 -11.94 -26.13
C GLU A 493 -19.36 -11.02 -25.56
N ASP A 494 -19.75 -9.83 -25.10
CA ASP A 494 -18.83 -8.94 -24.39
C ASP A 494 -18.38 -9.53 -23.06
N ALA A 495 -19.29 -10.20 -22.33
CA ALA A 495 -18.94 -10.92 -21.11
C ALA A 495 -17.92 -12.03 -21.40
N LEU A 496 -18.10 -12.80 -22.48
CA LEU A 496 -17.16 -13.84 -22.89
C LEU A 496 -15.79 -13.25 -23.23
N SER A 497 -15.77 -12.09 -23.91
CA SER A 497 -14.54 -11.34 -24.18
C SER A 497 -13.83 -10.91 -22.88
N ASP A 498 -14.59 -10.37 -21.90
CA ASP A 498 -14.06 -9.97 -20.60
C ASP A 498 -13.45 -11.15 -19.84
N CYS A 499 -14.16 -12.27 -19.73
CA CYS A 499 -13.66 -13.48 -19.09
C CYS A 499 -12.37 -14.00 -19.72
N ARG A 500 -12.30 -14.05 -21.06
CA ARG A 500 -11.10 -14.50 -21.78
C ARG A 500 -9.93 -13.55 -21.56
N LYS A 501 -10.17 -12.24 -21.54
CA LYS A 501 -9.12 -11.23 -21.25
C LYS A 501 -8.62 -11.36 -19.82
N ALA A 502 -9.51 -11.58 -18.85
CA ALA A 502 -9.15 -11.80 -17.45
C ALA A 502 -8.22 -13.01 -17.31
N ILE A 503 -8.62 -14.15 -17.88
CA ILE A 503 -7.82 -15.39 -17.85
C ILE A 503 -6.49 -15.23 -18.58
N LYS A 504 -6.47 -14.57 -19.75
CA LYS A 504 -5.21 -14.31 -20.49
C LYS A 504 -4.24 -13.48 -19.69
N ARG A 505 -4.75 -12.53 -18.89
CA ARG A 505 -3.93 -11.59 -18.12
C ARG A 505 -3.37 -12.23 -16.84
N ASP A 506 -4.25 -12.83 -16.04
CA ASP A 506 -3.94 -13.25 -14.67
C ASP A 506 -3.80 -14.76 -14.52
N GLY A 507 -4.05 -15.53 -15.59
CA GLY A 507 -4.07 -16.97 -15.58
C GLY A 507 -5.44 -17.57 -15.18
N GLU A 508 -5.53 -18.88 -15.26
CA GLU A 508 -6.71 -19.63 -14.84
C GLU A 508 -6.78 -19.70 -13.31
N ASN A 509 -7.86 -19.22 -12.74
CA ASN A 509 -8.20 -19.42 -11.34
C ASN A 509 -9.68 -19.82 -11.20
N PRO A 510 -10.10 -20.43 -10.08
CA PRO A 510 -11.45 -20.98 -9.95
C PRO A 510 -12.57 -19.96 -10.15
N ALA A 511 -12.37 -18.70 -9.73
CA ALA A 511 -13.39 -17.67 -9.88
C ALA A 511 -13.56 -17.23 -11.34
N TYR A 512 -12.46 -17.16 -12.10
CA TYR A 512 -12.50 -16.80 -13.52
C TYR A 512 -13.09 -17.92 -14.38
N LEU A 513 -12.76 -19.15 -14.03
CA LEU A 513 -13.33 -20.34 -14.68
C LEU A 513 -14.84 -20.49 -14.37
N ASP A 514 -15.27 -20.14 -13.16
CA ASP A 514 -16.68 -20.12 -12.77
C ASP A 514 -17.48 -19.09 -13.59
N SER A 515 -16.95 -17.87 -13.71
CA SER A 515 -17.56 -16.81 -14.53
C SER A 515 -17.62 -17.20 -16.01
N LEU A 516 -16.53 -17.78 -16.54
CA LEU A 516 -16.47 -18.27 -17.92
C LEU A 516 -17.51 -19.39 -18.14
N GLY A 517 -17.61 -20.34 -17.19
CA GLY A 517 -18.59 -21.43 -17.22
C GLY A 517 -20.02 -20.91 -17.28
N LEU A 518 -20.36 -19.88 -16.48
CA LEU A 518 -21.67 -19.24 -16.48
C LEU A 518 -21.99 -18.60 -17.84
N VAL A 519 -21.08 -17.80 -18.37
CA VAL A 519 -21.31 -17.10 -19.65
C VAL A 519 -21.44 -18.10 -20.81
N GLN A 520 -20.61 -19.14 -20.85
CA GLN A 520 -20.70 -20.19 -21.84
C GLN A 520 -22.03 -20.96 -21.72
N LEU A 521 -22.50 -21.24 -20.47
CA LEU A 521 -23.81 -21.88 -20.23
C LEU A 521 -24.95 -21.01 -20.81
N ARG A 522 -24.91 -19.69 -20.59
CA ARG A 522 -25.91 -18.75 -21.09
C ARG A 522 -25.92 -18.63 -22.62
N LEU A 523 -24.76 -18.74 -23.24
CA LEU A 523 -24.62 -18.73 -24.72
C LEU A 523 -25.03 -20.07 -25.36
N GLY A 524 -25.31 -21.10 -24.58
CA GLY A 524 -25.61 -22.45 -25.10
C GLY A 524 -24.36 -23.24 -25.52
N HIS A 525 -23.15 -22.74 -25.22
CA HIS A 525 -21.90 -23.41 -25.50
C HIS A 525 -21.59 -24.43 -24.39
N TYR A 526 -22.41 -25.48 -24.34
CA TYR A 526 -22.41 -26.44 -23.23
C TYR A 526 -21.08 -27.22 -23.07
N PRO A 527 -20.41 -27.66 -24.15
CA PRO A 527 -19.10 -28.32 -24.02
C PRO A 527 -18.04 -27.44 -23.35
N GLU A 528 -17.97 -26.17 -23.72
CA GLU A 528 -17.03 -25.20 -23.17
C GLU A 528 -17.38 -24.83 -21.72
N SER A 529 -18.67 -24.67 -21.41
CA SER A 529 -19.18 -24.47 -20.06
C SER A 529 -18.80 -25.64 -19.15
N LEU A 530 -19.02 -26.89 -19.62
CA LEU A 530 -18.67 -28.11 -18.91
C LEU A 530 -17.17 -28.17 -18.59
N LYS A 531 -16.32 -27.84 -19.58
CA LYS A 531 -14.87 -27.78 -19.39
C LYS A 531 -14.47 -26.76 -18.32
N ALA A 532 -14.99 -25.54 -18.40
CA ALA A 532 -14.67 -24.48 -17.46
C ALA A 532 -15.12 -24.81 -16.02
N TYR A 533 -16.34 -25.28 -15.84
CA TYR A 533 -16.84 -25.67 -14.52
C TYR A 533 -16.14 -26.91 -13.94
N THR A 534 -15.76 -27.89 -14.77
CA THR A 534 -14.98 -29.04 -14.32
C THR A 534 -13.64 -28.60 -13.74
N GLN A 535 -12.94 -27.70 -14.41
CA GLN A 535 -11.69 -27.15 -13.92
C GLN A 535 -11.89 -26.29 -12.64
N ALA A 536 -12.96 -25.48 -12.59
CA ALA A 536 -13.27 -24.67 -11.42
C ALA A 536 -13.54 -25.55 -10.18
N VAL A 537 -14.34 -26.59 -10.33
CA VAL A 537 -14.67 -27.55 -9.25
C VAL A 537 -13.45 -28.35 -8.83
N ALA A 538 -12.56 -28.74 -9.76
CA ALA A 538 -11.32 -29.45 -9.43
C ALA A 538 -10.40 -28.59 -8.55
N GLN A 539 -10.29 -27.28 -8.81
CA GLN A 539 -9.48 -26.35 -8.03
C GLN A 539 -10.17 -25.92 -6.72
N ARG A 540 -11.51 -25.85 -6.68
CA ARG A 540 -12.29 -25.45 -5.50
C ARG A 540 -13.50 -26.38 -5.30
N PRO A 541 -13.28 -27.58 -4.73
CA PRO A 541 -14.34 -28.61 -4.60
C PRO A 541 -15.55 -28.19 -3.74
N HIS A 542 -15.37 -27.23 -2.83
CA HIS A 542 -16.40 -26.73 -1.92
C HIS A 542 -17.12 -25.45 -2.42
N SER A 543 -16.99 -25.10 -3.72
CA SER A 543 -17.76 -24.01 -4.32
C SER A 543 -19.16 -24.51 -4.72
N ALA A 544 -20.19 -24.09 -3.97
CA ALA A 544 -21.57 -24.43 -4.30
C ALA A 544 -22.01 -23.91 -5.68
N TRP A 545 -21.60 -22.65 -6.03
CA TRP A 545 -21.91 -22.05 -7.32
C TRP A 545 -21.30 -22.82 -8.49
N SER A 546 -19.98 -23.09 -8.43
CA SER A 546 -19.28 -23.81 -9.50
C SER A 546 -19.86 -25.23 -9.69
N ARG A 547 -20.18 -25.88 -8.58
CA ARG A 547 -20.80 -27.22 -8.63
C ARG A 547 -22.24 -27.18 -9.16
N TYR A 548 -23.02 -26.18 -8.80
CA TYR A 548 -24.34 -25.95 -9.34
C TYR A 548 -24.29 -25.68 -10.85
N GLY A 549 -23.43 -24.80 -11.30
CA GLY A 549 -23.18 -24.51 -12.71
C GLY A 549 -22.72 -25.73 -13.50
N LEU A 550 -21.85 -26.58 -12.92
CA LEU A 550 -21.45 -27.86 -13.51
C LEU A 550 -22.64 -28.77 -13.69
N GLY A 551 -23.53 -28.89 -12.68
CA GLY A 551 -24.75 -29.67 -12.75
C GLY A 551 -25.66 -29.21 -13.89
N LEU A 552 -25.91 -27.90 -14.01
CA LEU A 552 -26.68 -27.33 -15.11
C LEU A 552 -26.03 -27.59 -16.48
N ALA A 553 -24.73 -27.42 -16.61
CA ALA A 553 -24.00 -27.66 -17.86
C ALA A 553 -24.09 -29.14 -18.29
N LYS A 554 -23.99 -30.08 -17.35
CA LYS A 554 -24.21 -31.53 -17.61
C LYS A 554 -25.62 -31.83 -18.09
N ILE A 555 -26.64 -31.31 -17.39
CA ILE A 555 -28.05 -31.50 -17.79
C ILE A 555 -28.29 -31.00 -19.21
N ARG A 556 -27.79 -29.79 -19.53
CA ARG A 556 -27.91 -29.20 -20.87
C ARG A 556 -27.11 -29.94 -21.95
N SER A 557 -26.09 -30.68 -21.55
CA SER A 557 -25.32 -31.57 -22.44
C SER A 557 -25.88 -32.97 -22.54
N GLY A 558 -27.08 -33.23 -21.98
CA GLY A 558 -27.73 -34.54 -22.01
C GLY A 558 -27.25 -35.53 -20.93
N GLN A 559 -26.38 -35.12 -20.02
CA GLN A 559 -25.86 -35.95 -18.92
C GLN A 559 -26.73 -35.77 -17.65
N THR A 560 -28.02 -36.02 -17.74
CA THR A 560 -29.02 -35.63 -16.74
C THR A 560 -28.72 -36.21 -15.35
N ASP A 561 -28.44 -37.50 -15.23
CA ASP A 561 -28.19 -38.14 -13.93
C ASP A 561 -26.94 -37.61 -13.25
N ALA A 562 -25.85 -37.46 -14.00
CA ALA A 562 -24.62 -36.90 -13.50
C ALA A 562 -24.77 -35.40 -13.10
N GLY A 563 -25.58 -34.66 -13.85
CA GLY A 563 -25.89 -33.26 -13.53
C GLY A 563 -26.74 -33.14 -12.27
N ASN A 564 -27.74 -33.98 -12.09
CA ASN A 564 -28.57 -34.03 -10.88
C ASN A 564 -27.73 -34.37 -9.63
N ALA A 565 -26.76 -35.28 -9.76
CA ALA A 565 -25.83 -35.58 -8.67
C ALA A 565 -25.01 -34.33 -8.24
N ASP A 566 -24.54 -33.51 -9.19
CA ASP A 566 -23.84 -32.25 -8.87
C ASP A 566 -24.78 -31.22 -8.24
N LEU A 567 -26.04 -31.11 -8.67
CA LEU A 567 -27.03 -30.23 -8.03
C LEU A 567 -27.29 -30.64 -6.57
N VAL A 568 -27.42 -31.97 -6.30
CA VAL A 568 -27.53 -32.46 -4.92
C VAL A 568 -26.31 -32.10 -4.09
N ALA A 569 -25.12 -32.29 -4.63
CA ALA A 569 -23.88 -31.93 -3.94
C ALA A 569 -23.76 -30.39 -3.71
N ALA A 570 -24.21 -29.57 -4.65
CA ALA A 570 -24.26 -28.13 -4.49
C ALA A 570 -25.19 -27.69 -3.36
N ARG A 571 -26.39 -28.32 -3.24
CA ARG A 571 -27.34 -28.07 -2.14
C ARG A 571 -26.78 -28.49 -0.78
N ALA A 572 -25.98 -29.54 -0.74
CA ALA A 572 -25.30 -29.95 0.49
C ALA A 572 -24.26 -28.90 0.96
N LEU A 573 -23.63 -28.16 0.03
CA LEU A 573 -22.72 -27.09 0.32
C LEU A 573 -23.40 -25.76 0.68
N ASP A 574 -24.49 -25.44 -0.01
CA ASP A 574 -25.32 -24.26 0.23
C ASP A 574 -26.82 -24.63 0.05
N PRO A 575 -27.58 -24.79 1.15
CA PRO A 575 -29.02 -25.13 1.08
C PRO A 575 -29.89 -24.09 0.35
N TYR A 576 -29.38 -22.87 0.17
CA TYR A 576 -30.10 -21.76 -0.49
C TYR A 576 -29.68 -21.57 -1.95
N ILE A 577 -28.83 -22.45 -2.52
CA ILE A 577 -28.28 -22.27 -3.87
C ILE A 577 -29.37 -22.21 -4.96
N ASP A 578 -30.41 -23.04 -4.87
CA ASP A 578 -31.51 -22.99 -5.84
C ASP A 578 -32.24 -21.65 -5.82
N THR A 579 -32.52 -21.12 -4.64
CA THR A 579 -33.15 -19.79 -4.48
C THR A 579 -32.28 -18.68 -5.04
N ARG A 580 -30.99 -18.75 -4.76
CA ARG A 580 -30.01 -17.73 -5.26
C ARG A 580 -29.84 -17.81 -6.76
N ALA A 581 -29.68 -19.03 -7.32
CA ALA A 581 -29.54 -19.24 -8.75
C ALA A 581 -30.85 -18.93 -9.52
N GLY A 582 -32.00 -19.28 -8.91
CA GLY A 582 -33.31 -18.98 -9.45
C GLY A 582 -33.61 -17.50 -9.64
N LYS A 583 -33.06 -16.60 -8.80
CA LYS A 583 -33.15 -15.13 -8.99
C LYS A 583 -32.64 -14.70 -10.36
N TYR A 584 -31.68 -15.43 -10.90
CA TYR A 584 -31.06 -15.16 -12.19
C TYR A 584 -31.57 -16.07 -13.30
N GLY A 585 -32.65 -16.86 -13.07
CA GLY A 585 -33.18 -17.79 -14.04
C GLY A 585 -32.26 -19.01 -14.33
N LEU A 586 -31.34 -19.30 -13.42
CA LEU A 586 -30.45 -20.48 -13.52
C LEU A 586 -31.12 -21.66 -12.85
N THR A 587 -31.89 -22.42 -13.63
CA THR A 587 -32.64 -23.59 -13.14
C THR A 587 -32.39 -24.82 -14.00
N ALA A 588 -32.65 -26.03 -13.46
CA ALA A 588 -32.52 -27.26 -14.22
C ALA A 588 -33.55 -27.37 -15.38
N ALA A 589 -34.71 -26.71 -15.23
CA ALA A 589 -35.80 -26.75 -16.23
C ALA A 589 -35.55 -25.83 -17.47
N GLY A 590 -34.52 -25.01 -17.46
CA GLY A 590 -34.24 -24.07 -18.53
C GLY A 590 -34.49 -22.59 -18.12
N PRO A 591 -34.03 -21.62 -18.94
CA PRO A 591 -34.48 -20.24 -18.78
C PRO A 591 -35.94 -20.15 -19.08
#